data_fcdf3341255c64cb33bfff67879f05ff
#
_entry.id   fcdf3341255c64cb33bfff67879f05ff
#
_cell.length_a   1.000
_cell.length_b   1.000
_cell.length_c   1.000
_cell.angle_alpha   90.00
_cell.angle_beta   90.00
_cell.angle_gamma   90.00
#
_symmetry.space_group_name_H-M   'P 1'
#
loop_
_entity.id
_entity.type
_entity.pdbx_description
1 polymer ?
#
loop_
_entity_poly.entity_id
_entity_poly.type
_entity_poly.pdbx_seq_one_letter_code
_entity_poly.pdbx_strand_id
1 'polypeptide(L)'
;MDRFAPLEVHFNRYLMIGGFPELVLSDDDMYAQRMLREDVVDKVIKRDVLTLFNIRSPLLMEKLFLYLCMNSTEIFSVTTAAKELENTSASTIDSYIEALEMSNLIYLSKPMDVGSKGALKGKPKIYIADAAIRNAVLMIDDVLSDERELGAMVETTVYKHIVSFYQGSTAQLGYFRKAKDNQKEVDVVIELPREKILCEVKYRNNSHIPATDAIVELCKDESAKVTSAFLITKQLDDFGIAKHETHVPLLRVPAIAFLYLLGKAEADGQNGKM
;
A
#
# COMPACT_ATOMS: atom_id res chain seq x y z
N MET A 1 7.51 22.26 -14.16
CA MET A 1 7.84 20.84 -14.10
C MET A 1 9.03 20.56 -13.17
N ASP A 2 10.01 21.45 -13.06
CA ASP A 2 11.21 21.22 -12.22
C ASP A 2 11.01 21.29 -10.71
N ARG A 3 9.80 21.58 -10.22
CA ARG A 3 9.57 21.78 -8.78
C ARG A 3 9.69 20.51 -7.92
N PHE A 4 9.43 19.35 -8.49
CA PHE A 4 9.47 18.07 -7.79
C PHE A 4 10.78 17.30 -8.01
N ALA A 5 11.57 17.67 -9.03
CA ALA A 5 12.86 17.02 -9.32
C ALA A 5 13.83 17.02 -8.10
N PRO A 6 13.95 18.12 -7.32
CA PRO A 6 14.80 18.11 -6.13
C PRO A 6 14.34 17.12 -5.04
N LEU A 7 13.06 16.70 -5.06
CA LEU A 7 12.53 15.74 -4.09
C LEU A 7 12.81 14.29 -4.45
N GLU A 8 13.26 14.00 -5.68
CA GLU A 8 13.47 12.63 -6.15
C GLU A 8 14.52 11.87 -5.30
N VAL A 9 15.62 12.53 -4.98
CA VAL A 9 16.66 11.94 -4.11
C VAL A 9 16.08 11.62 -2.72
N HIS A 10 15.31 12.54 -2.16
CA HIS A 10 14.68 12.34 -0.86
C HIS A 10 13.60 11.26 -0.90
N PHE A 11 12.84 11.18 -1.99
CA PHE A 11 11.82 10.15 -2.18
C PHE A 11 12.45 8.76 -2.31
N ASN A 12 13.49 8.61 -3.12
CA ASN A 12 14.22 7.36 -3.26
C ASN A 12 14.80 6.91 -1.92
N ARG A 13 15.40 7.83 -1.17
CA ARG A 13 15.90 7.54 0.17
C ARG A 13 14.78 7.17 1.12
N TYR A 14 13.64 7.86 1.07
CA TYR A 14 12.47 7.52 1.88
C TYR A 14 11.96 6.10 1.59
N LEU A 15 11.93 5.67 0.33
CA LEU A 15 11.58 4.29 -0.02
C LEU A 15 12.54 3.26 0.60
N MET A 16 13.84 3.59 0.73
CA MET A 16 14.86 2.69 1.25
C MET A 16 14.87 2.60 2.77
N ILE A 17 14.77 3.72 3.48
CA ILE A 17 14.96 3.78 4.95
C ILE A 17 13.70 4.17 5.73
N GLY A 18 12.59 4.49 5.04
CA GLY A 18 11.32 4.89 5.65
C GLY A 18 11.32 6.30 6.22
N GLY A 19 10.24 6.60 6.94
CA GLY A 19 10.01 7.90 7.58
C GLY A 19 10.33 7.91 9.09
N PHE A 20 11.14 7.00 9.59
CA PHE A 20 11.50 6.94 11.01
C PHE A 20 12.47 8.07 11.35
N PRO A 21 12.12 8.99 12.28
CA PRO A 21 12.91 10.21 12.52
C PRO A 21 14.39 9.95 12.83
N GLU A 22 14.68 8.92 13.62
CA GLU A 22 16.06 8.56 14.00
C GLU A 22 16.88 8.09 12.78
N LEU A 23 16.23 7.39 11.83
CA LEU A 23 16.88 6.84 10.65
C LEU A 23 17.04 7.91 9.55
N VAL A 24 16.07 8.81 9.43
CA VAL A 24 16.12 9.92 8.46
C VAL A 24 17.30 10.86 8.73
N LEU A 25 17.70 11.02 10.01
CA LEU A 25 18.83 11.84 10.43
C LEU A 25 20.20 11.13 10.30
N SER A 26 20.22 9.83 9.99
CA SER A 26 21.46 9.08 9.75
C SER A 26 21.99 9.36 8.35
N ASP A 27 23.30 9.52 8.20
CA ASP A 27 23.96 9.63 6.89
C ASP A 27 24.35 8.27 6.31
N ASP A 28 24.12 7.17 7.04
CA ASP A 28 24.42 5.79 6.64
C ASP A 28 23.12 4.99 6.43
N ASP A 29 22.73 4.82 5.17
CA ASP A 29 21.51 4.11 4.79
C ASP A 29 21.58 2.60 5.10
N MET A 30 22.77 1.98 5.07
CA MET A 30 22.94 0.57 5.44
C MET A 30 22.78 0.39 6.96
N TYR A 31 23.32 1.32 7.74
CA TYR A 31 23.09 1.36 9.17
C TYR A 31 21.60 1.51 9.49
N ALA A 32 20.91 2.44 8.80
CA ALA A 32 19.48 2.67 8.98
C ALA A 32 18.66 1.40 8.69
N GLN A 33 18.92 0.70 7.60
CA GLN A 33 18.24 -0.56 7.26
C GLN A 33 18.51 -1.66 8.30
N ARG A 34 19.75 -1.78 8.77
CA ARG A 34 20.07 -2.75 9.82
C ARG A 34 19.34 -2.46 11.11
N MET A 35 19.34 -1.18 11.56
CA MET A 35 18.60 -0.76 12.76
C MET A 35 17.12 -1.01 12.63
N LEU A 36 16.53 -0.70 11.46
CA LEU A 36 15.11 -0.94 11.20
C LEU A 36 14.78 -2.44 11.32
N ARG A 37 15.63 -3.32 10.80
CA ARG A 37 15.46 -4.76 10.91
C ARG A 37 15.54 -5.23 12.37
N GLU A 38 16.57 -4.80 13.11
CA GLU A 38 16.75 -5.14 14.52
C GLU A 38 15.58 -4.63 15.36
N ASP A 39 15.14 -3.39 15.15
CA ASP A 39 14.03 -2.82 15.88
C ASP A 39 12.71 -3.52 15.58
N VAL A 40 12.41 -3.79 14.31
CA VAL A 40 11.15 -4.45 13.94
C VAL A 40 11.16 -5.93 14.28
N VAL A 41 12.19 -6.68 13.84
CA VAL A 41 12.19 -8.14 14.02
C VAL A 41 12.49 -8.51 15.45
N ASP A 42 13.56 -7.96 16.05
CA ASP A 42 13.99 -8.39 17.38
C ASP A 42 13.23 -7.71 18.51
N LYS A 43 12.89 -6.44 18.41
CA LYS A 43 12.18 -5.73 19.45
C LYS A 43 10.66 -5.86 19.31
N VAL A 44 10.08 -5.50 18.17
CA VAL A 44 8.62 -5.49 18.03
C VAL A 44 8.09 -6.92 17.91
N ILE A 45 8.58 -7.72 16.97
CA ILE A 45 8.03 -9.07 16.74
C ILE A 45 8.40 -10.01 17.88
N LYS A 46 9.71 -10.20 18.15
CA LYS A 46 10.18 -11.22 19.10
C LYS A 46 9.90 -10.89 20.57
N ARG A 47 9.68 -9.64 20.92
CA ARG A 47 9.42 -9.26 22.30
C ARG A 47 8.00 -8.76 22.49
N ASP A 48 7.62 -7.68 21.79
CA ASP A 48 6.38 -6.97 22.10
C ASP A 48 5.15 -7.75 21.59
N VAL A 49 5.12 -8.15 20.31
CA VAL A 49 3.99 -8.91 19.73
C VAL A 49 3.81 -10.26 20.44
N LEU A 50 4.91 -11.00 20.69
CA LEU A 50 4.84 -12.30 21.36
C LEU A 50 4.26 -12.18 22.78
N THR A 51 4.62 -11.13 23.51
CA THR A 51 4.19 -10.92 24.91
C THR A 51 2.75 -10.43 24.98
N LEU A 52 2.38 -9.44 24.14
CA LEU A 52 1.06 -8.82 24.19
C LEU A 52 -0.06 -9.74 23.71
N PHE A 53 0.22 -10.58 22.72
CA PHE A 53 -0.79 -11.45 22.08
C PHE A 53 -0.68 -12.94 22.47
N ASN A 54 0.16 -13.30 23.43
CA ASN A 54 0.38 -14.68 23.87
C ASN A 54 0.67 -15.65 22.71
N ILE A 55 1.54 -15.24 21.81
CA ILE A 55 1.92 -16.02 20.63
C ILE A 55 2.63 -17.31 21.04
N ARG A 56 2.06 -18.48 20.67
CA ARG A 56 2.57 -19.80 21.09
C ARG A 56 3.83 -20.23 20.33
N SER A 57 3.96 -19.82 19.06
CA SER A 57 5.12 -20.17 18.23
C SER A 57 5.78 -18.90 17.69
N PRO A 58 6.85 -18.41 18.36
CA PRO A 58 7.66 -17.29 17.88
C PRO A 58 8.18 -17.50 16.45
N LEU A 59 8.70 -18.68 16.18
CA LEU A 59 9.26 -19.03 14.87
C LEU A 59 8.20 -18.96 13.75
N LEU A 60 6.98 -19.42 14.02
CA LEU A 60 5.88 -19.33 13.05
C LEU A 60 5.49 -17.86 12.79
N MET A 61 5.49 -17.01 13.83
CA MET A 61 5.23 -15.58 13.67
C MET A 61 6.29 -14.91 12.79
N GLU A 62 7.57 -15.19 12.99
CA GLU A 62 8.66 -14.68 12.17
C GLU A 62 8.53 -15.16 10.70
N LYS A 63 8.24 -16.45 10.51
CA LYS A 63 8.03 -17.02 9.17
C LYS A 63 6.81 -16.39 8.48
N LEU A 64 5.72 -16.17 9.20
CA LEU A 64 4.54 -15.51 8.67
C LEU A 64 4.88 -14.06 8.26
N PHE A 65 5.57 -13.31 9.11
CA PHE A 65 5.93 -11.94 8.78
C PHE A 65 6.85 -11.86 7.55
N LEU A 66 7.84 -12.76 7.47
CA LEU A 66 8.67 -12.88 6.27
C LEU A 66 7.85 -13.22 5.03
N TYR A 67 6.91 -14.16 5.14
CA TYR A 67 5.98 -14.52 4.06
C TYR A 67 5.16 -13.31 3.60
N LEU A 68 4.66 -12.49 4.54
CA LEU A 68 3.92 -11.26 4.21
C LEU A 68 4.80 -10.21 3.54
N CYS A 69 6.06 -10.07 3.95
CA CYS A 69 7.02 -9.20 3.28
C CYS A 69 7.25 -9.61 1.82
N MET A 70 7.37 -10.92 1.56
CA MET A 70 7.56 -11.45 0.20
C MET A 70 6.32 -11.26 -0.69
N ASN A 71 5.12 -11.27 -0.10
CA ASN A 71 3.83 -11.18 -0.80
C ASN A 71 3.10 -9.85 -0.50
N SER A 72 3.84 -8.80 -0.13
CA SER A 72 3.25 -7.48 0.10
C SER A 72 2.63 -6.93 -1.19
N THR A 73 1.49 -6.22 -1.08
CA THR A 73 0.64 -5.75 -2.17
C THR A 73 -0.16 -6.82 -2.90
N GLU A 74 -0.01 -8.09 -2.51
CA GLU A 74 -0.76 -9.18 -3.12
C GLU A 74 -2.01 -9.56 -2.30
N ILE A 75 -2.97 -10.24 -2.96
CA ILE A 75 -4.16 -10.75 -2.28
C ILE A 75 -3.78 -11.95 -1.41
N PHE A 76 -3.99 -11.81 -0.13
CA PHE A 76 -3.61 -12.79 0.88
C PHE A 76 -4.67 -13.88 1.08
N SER A 77 -4.22 -15.13 1.12
CA SER A 77 -5.05 -16.28 1.43
C SER A 77 -4.56 -16.98 2.70
N VAL A 78 -5.32 -16.84 3.78
CA VAL A 78 -5.04 -17.51 5.06
C VAL A 78 -4.85 -19.02 4.88
N THR A 79 -5.71 -19.66 4.08
CA THR A 79 -5.62 -21.11 3.83
C THR A 79 -4.39 -21.52 3.03
N THR A 80 -3.92 -20.66 2.13
CA THR A 80 -2.67 -20.89 1.38
C THR A 80 -1.48 -20.72 2.30
N ALA A 81 -1.41 -19.61 3.04
CA ALA A 81 -0.35 -19.36 4.00
C ALA A 81 -0.25 -20.47 5.07
N ALA A 82 -1.39 -20.94 5.57
CA ALA A 82 -1.44 -22.04 6.54
C ALA A 82 -0.83 -23.35 6.01
N LYS A 83 -1.01 -23.65 4.72
CA LYS A 83 -0.42 -24.82 4.07
C LYS A 83 1.08 -24.67 3.84
N GLU A 84 1.51 -23.47 3.40
CA GLU A 84 2.91 -23.17 3.12
C GLU A 84 3.75 -23.02 4.39
N LEU A 85 3.12 -22.57 5.47
CA LEU A 85 3.76 -22.39 6.79
C LEU A 85 3.48 -23.58 7.70
N GLU A 86 4.20 -24.68 7.48
CA GLU A 86 4.24 -25.88 8.35
C GLU A 86 2.88 -26.59 8.53
N ASN A 87 1.95 -26.48 7.57
CA ASN A 87 0.60 -27.03 7.66
C ASN A 87 -0.12 -26.64 8.98
N THR A 88 0.05 -25.43 9.42
CA THR A 88 -0.62 -24.89 10.60
C THR A 88 -2.12 -24.67 10.36
N SER A 89 -2.87 -24.36 11.41
CA SER A 89 -4.31 -24.07 11.28
C SER A 89 -4.55 -22.68 10.70
N ALA A 90 -5.60 -22.55 9.88
CA ALA A 90 -6.04 -21.26 9.36
C ALA A 90 -6.36 -20.28 10.49
N SER A 91 -6.96 -20.74 11.59
CA SER A 91 -7.25 -19.91 12.77
C SER A 91 -6.01 -19.38 13.47
N THR A 92 -4.90 -20.12 13.44
CA THR A 92 -3.62 -19.63 13.97
C THR A 92 -3.08 -18.51 13.11
N ILE A 93 -3.11 -18.66 11.77
CA ILE A 93 -2.69 -17.61 10.85
C ILE A 93 -3.57 -16.37 11.02
N ASP A 94 -4.89 -16.50 11.10
CA ASP A 94 -5.80 -15.37 11.33
C ASP A 94 -5.45 -14.61 12.61
N SER A 95 -5.23 -15.31 13.73
CA SER A 95 -4.89 -14.66 14.99
C SER A 95 -3.53 -13.96 14.95
N TYR A 96 -2.56 -14.48 14.18
CA TYR A 96 -1.26 -13.85 14.02
C TYR A 96 -1.34 -12.62 13.09
N ILE A 97 -2.17 -12.67 12.04
CA ILE A 97 -2.47 -11.50 11.20
C ILE A 97 -3.10 -10.39 12.04
N GLU A 98 -4.09 -10.72 12.87
CA GLU A 98 -4.71 -9.76 13.78
C GLU A 98 -3.69 -9.12 14.73
N ALA A 99 -2.79 -9.91 15.30
CA ALA A 99 -1.73 -9.40 16.17
C ALA A 99 -0.78 -8.43 15.43
N LEU A 100 -0.39 -8.75 14.18
CA LEU A 100 0.45 -7.89 13.35
C LEU A 100 -0.26 -6.60 12.95
N GLU A 101 -1.55 -6.66 12.61
CA GLU A 101 -2.38 -5.49 12.30
C GLU A 101 -2.53 -4.58 13.53
N MET A 102 -2.87 -5.13 14.69
CA MET A 102 -2.99 -4.39 15.95
C MET A 102 -1.66 -3.76 16.40
N SER A 103 -0.53 -4.34 16.00
CA SER A 103 0.82 -3.81 16.26
C SER A 103 1.27 -2.79 15.22
N ASN A 104 0.41 -2.40 14.27
CA ASN A 104 0.72 -1.49 13.16
C ASN A 104 1.94 -1.93 12.32
N LEU A 105 2.14 -3.23 12.16
CA LEU A 105 3.18 -3.79 11.27
C LEU A 105 2.65 -4.07 9.87
N ILE A 106 1.34 -4.25 9.74
CA ILE A 106 0.66 -4.46 8.47
C ILE A 106 -0.65 -3.67 8.40
N TYR A 107 -1.12 -3.45 7.18
CA TYR A 107 -2.48 -2.99 6.88
C TYR A 107 -3.23 -4.06 6.08
N LEU A 108 -4.52 -4.23 6.38
CA LEU A 108 -5.43 -5.07 5.61
C LEU A 108 -6.33 -4.20 4.73
N SER A 109 -6.11 -4.23 3.43
CA SER A 109 -6.99 -3.62 2.44
C SER A 109 -8.07 -4.61 2.05
N LYS A 110 -9.31 -4.35 2.46
CA LYS A 110 -10.44 -5.25 2.17
C LYS A 110 -11.01 -4.97 0.78
N PRO A 111 -11.56 -5.98 0.08
CA PRO A 111 -12.23 -5.74 -1.18
C PRO A 111 -13.47 -4.88 -0.97
N MET A 112 -13.61 -3.85 -1.79
CA MET A 112 -14.74 -2.93 -1.78
C MET A 112 -15.60 -3.11 -3.03
N ASP A 113 -16.90 -2.95 -2.86
CA ASP A 113 -17.83 -3.00 -3.96
C ASP A 113 -17.96 -1.61 -4.63
N VAL A 114 -17.76 -1.59 -5.92
CA VAL A 114 -17.99 -0.40 -6.72
C VAL A 114 -19.11 -0.75 -7.71
N GLY A 115 -20.36 -0.84 -7.18
CA GLY A 115 -21.58 -1.03 -7.97
C GLY A 115 -22.29 -2.38 -7.86
N SER A 116 -21.83 -3.36 -7.06
CA SER A 116 -22.50 -4.66 -6.86
C SER A 116 -22.37 -5.22 -5.43
N LYS A 117 -23.26 -6.15 -5.04
CA LYS A 117 -23.39 -6.66 -3.66
C LYS A 117 -22.39 -7.77 -3.27
N GLY A 118 -21.24 -7.88 -3.91
CA GLY A 118 -20.32 -9.05 -3.79
C GLY A 118 -19.12 -8.91 -2.85
N ALA A 119 -18.79 -7.73 -2.40
CA ALA A 119 -17.48 -7.41 -1.80
C ALA A 119 -17.19 -8.00 -0.41
N LEU A 120 -18.21 -8.36 0.37
CA LEU A 120 -18.02 -8.81 1.77
C LEU A 120 -17.31 -10.17 1.95
N LYS A 121 -17.02 -10.90 0.87
CA LYS A 121 -16.42 -12.24 0.91
C LYS A 121 -15.04 -12.35 0.25
N GLY A 122 -14.45 -11.23 -0.16
CA GLY A 122 -13.12 -11.24 -0.81
C GLY A 122 -11.99 -11.37 0.20
N LYS A 123 -10.85 -11.88 -0.26
CA LYS A 123 -9.61 -11.94 0.50
C LYS A 123 -8.96 -10.56 0.57
N PRO A 124 -8.35 -10.15 1.69
CA PRO A 124 -7.68 -8.85 1.77
C PRO A 124 -6.38 -8.84 0.94
N LYS A 125 -5.98 -7.66 0.47
CA LYS A 125 -4.57 -7.37 0.16
C LYS A 125 -3.85 -7.04 1.47
N ILE A 126 -2.58 -7.42 1.56
CA ILE A 126 -1.75 -7.06 2.72
C ILE A 126 -0.66 -6.08 2.27
N TYR A 127 -0.53 -5.01 3.02
CA TYR A 127 0.55 -4.04 2.92
C TYR A 127 1.39 -4.09 4.20
N ILE A 128 2.72 -4.15 4.06
CA ILE A 128 3.61 -3.88 5.20
C ILE A 128 3.48 -2.41 5.57
N ALA A 129 3.50 -2.08 6.85
CA ALA A 129 3.24 -0.72 7.33
C ALA A 129 4.21 0.35 6.79
N ASP A 130 5.41 -0.08 6.37
CA ASP A 130 6.37 0.78 5.67
C ASP A 130 7.18 -0.06 4.66
N ALA A 131 7.38 0.48 3.46
CA ALA A 131 8.17 -0.18 2.42
C ALA A 131 9.61 -0.49 2.87
N ALA A 132 10.20 0.39 3.68
CA ALA A 132 11.54 0.20 4.22
C ALA A 132 11.64 -0.97 5.20
N ILE A 133 10.58 -1.24 5.98
CA ILE A 133 10.51 -2.43 6.84
C ILE A 133 10.63 -3.70 5.99
N ARG A 134 9.88 -3.77 4.89
CA ARG A 134 9.93 -4.88 3.95
C ARG A 134 11.36 -5.09 3.43
N ASN A 135 12.00 -4.02 2.96
CA ASN A 135 13.35 -4.09 2.41
C ASN A 135 14.38 -4.53 3.45
N ALA A 136 14.29 -3.99 4.66
CA ALA A 136 15.16 -4.37 5.77
C ALA A 136 15.00 -5.85 6.17
N VAL A 137 13.78 -6.35 6.21
CA VAL A 137 13.47 -7.76 6.54
C VAL A 137 13.96 -8.71 5.46
N LEU A 138 13.73 -8.37 4.19
CA LEU A 138 14.15 -9.19 3.04
C LEU A 138 15.62 -9.01 2.68
N MET A 139 16.32 -8.06 3.30
CA MET A 139 17.73 -7.72 3.01
C MET A 139 17.97 -7.41 1.52
N ILE A 140 17.12 -6.57 0.95
CA ILE A 140 17.23 -6.17 -0.45
C ILE A 140 18.16 -4.96 -0.53
N ASP A 141 19.35 -5.15 -1.13
CA ASP A 141 20.39 -4.11 -1.19
C ASP A 141 20.12 -3.04 -2.27
N ASP A 142 19.57 -3.43 -3.42
CA ASP A 142 19.32 -2.54 -4.55
C ASP A 142 17.86 -2.62 -5.04
N VAL A 143 16.97 -2.07 -4.23
CA VAL A 143 15.52 -2.06 -4.52
C VAL A 143 15.18 -1.12 -5.68
N LEU A 144 16.00 -0.07 -5.87
CA LEU A 144 15.69 0.98 -6.85
C LEU A 144 15.95 0.54 -8.30
N SER A 145 16.76 -0.51 -8.51
CA SER A 145 17.07 -1.04 -9.84
C SER A 145 16.01 -2.01 -10.37
N ASP A 146 15.22 -2.65 -9.49
CA ASP A 146 14.14 -3.57 -9.89
C ASP A 146 12.81 -2.83 -10.01
N GLU A 147 12.29 -2.71 -11.23
CA GLU A 147 11.06 -1.97 -11.53
C GLU A 147 9.82 -2.58 -10.83
N ARG A 148 9.79 -3.91 -10.65
CA ARG A 148 8.70 -4.61 -9.97
C ARG A 148 8.72 -4.35 -8.46
N GLU A 149 9.90 -4.49 -7.85
CA GLU A 149 10.10 -4.22 -6.43
C GLU A 149 9.78 -2.76 -6.11
N LEU A 150 10.29 -1.85 -6.93
CA LEU A 150 10.04 -0.42 -6.81
C LEU A 150 8.55 -0.07 -6.95
N GLY A 151 7.84 -0.74 -7.86
CA GLY A 151 6.38 -0.60 -8.01
C GLY A 151 5.63 -0.97 -6.73
N ALA A 152 5.93 -2.13 -6.14
CA ALA A 152 5.31 -2.60 -4.90
C ALA A 152 5.62 -1.68 -3.70
N MET A 153 6.83 -1.13 -3.64
CA MET A 153 7.22 -0.16 -2.60
C MET A 153 6.42 1.13 -2.69
N VAL A 154 6.28 1.66 -3.91
CA VAL A 154 5.52 2.90 -4.12
C VAL A 154 4.04 2.68 -3.86
N GLU A 155 3.47 1.55 -4.28
CA GLU A 155 2.09 1.18 -3.96
C GLU A 155 1.87 1.11 -2.44
N THR A 156 2.76 0.43 -1.71
CA THR A 156 2.75 0.37 -0.24
C THR A 156 2.81 1.76 0.38
N THR A 157 3.70 2.61 -0.13
CA THR A 157 3.88 3.98 0.36
C THR A 157 2.63 4.83 0.12
N VAL A 158 2.05 4.76 -1.07
CA VAL A 158 0.80 5.46 -1.41
C VAL A 158 -0.33 5.01 -0.50
N TYR A 159 -0.50 3.68 -0.34
CA TYR A 159 -1.53 3.14 0.54
C TYR A 159 -1.38 3.61 1.99
N LYS A 160 -0.17 3.51 2.56
CA LYS A 160 0.16 3.99 3.91
C LYS A 160 -0.23 5.45 4.12
N HIS A 161 0.17 6.34 3.20
CA HIS A 161 -0.11 7.76 3.32
C HIS A 161 -1.59 8.09 3.14
N ILE A 162 -2.32 7.36 2.30
CA ILE A 162 -3.79 7.48 2.20
C ILE A 162 -4.44 7.05 3.53
N VAL A 163 -4.01 5.93 4.11
CA VAL A 163 -4.52 5.47 5.43
C VAL A 163 -4.27 6.52 6.50
N SER A 164 -3.05 7.09 6.57
CA SER A 164 -2.72 8.16 7.51
C SER A 164 -3.60 9.39 7.32
N PHE A 165 -3.73 9.84 6.07
CA PHE A 165 -4.51 11.04 5.73
C PHE A 165 -5.99 10.93 6.15
N TYR A 166 -6.59 9.75 6.00
CA TYR A 166 -7.99 9.51 6.37
C TYR A 166 -8.17 8.96 7.78
N GLN A 167 -7.11 8.84 8.56
CA GLN A 167 -7.18 8.37 9.94
C GLN A 167 -8.10 9.27 10.79
N GLY A 168 -9.05 8.65 11.51
CA GLY A 168 -10.03 9.38 12.31
C GLY A 168 -11.18 10.01 11.52
N SER A 169 -11.22 9.84 10.19
CA SER A 169 -12.36 10.22 9.35
C SER A 169 -13.39 9.09 9.25
N THR A 170 -14.49 9.32 8.52
CA THR A 170 -15.51 8.31 8.21
C THR A 170 -15.20 7.53 6.93
N ALA A 171 -14.06 7.75 6.31
CA ALA A 171 -13.66 7.08 5.08
C ALA A 171 -13.49 5.56 5.29
N GLN A 172 -13.98 4.78 4.34
CA GLN A 172 -13.67 3.37 4.23
C GLN A 172 -12.62 3.19 3.14
N LEU A 173 -11.59 2.42 3.44
CA LEU A 173 -10.46 2.17 2.55
C LEU A 173 -10.39 0.70 2.18
N GLY A 174 -10.14 0.43 0.92
CA GLY A 174 -9.99 -0.92 0.42
C GLY A 174 -9.48 -0.93 -1.02
N TYR A 175 -9.64 -2.06 -1.69
CA TYR A 175 -9.32 -2.21 -3.10
C TYR A 175 -10.53 -2.73 -3.89
N PHE A 176 -10.54 -2.54 -5.20
CA PHE A 176 -11.55 -3.14 -6.06
C PHE A 176 -10.95 -4.27 -6.88
N ARG A 177 -11.70 -5.38 -7.02
CA ARG A 177 -11.38 -6.45 -7.95
C ARG A 177 -12.64 -7.01 -8.60
N LYS A 178 -12.60 -7.13 -9.91
CA LYS A 178 -13.74 -7.66 -10.69
C LYS A 178 -13.92 -9.16 -10.44
N ALA A 179 -15.12 -9.57 -10.00
CA ALA A 179 -15.40 -10.93 -9.51
C ALA A 179 -15.11 -12.07 -10.52
N LYS A 180 -15.07 -11.81 -11.82
CA LYS A 180 -14.84 -12.81 -12.88
C LYS A 180 -13.56 -12.59 -13.66
N ASP A 181 -12.80 -11.56 -13.34
CA ASP A 181 -11.57 -11.20 -14.05
C ASP A 181 -10.51 -10.76 -13.05
N ASN A 182 -9.70 -11.71 -12.65
CA ASN A 182 -8.67 -11.53 -11.62
C ASN A 182 -7.56 -10.54 -12.01
N GLN A 183 -7.53 -10.09 -13.26
CA GLN A 183 -6.55 -9.11 -13.74
C GLN A 183 -7.07 -7.67 -13.67
N LYS A 184 -8.38 -7.49 -13.42
CA LYS A 184 -9.01 -6.17 -13.33
C LYS A 184 -9.15 -5.74 -11.87
N GLU A 185 -8.24 -4.93 -11.44
CA GLU A 185 -8.11 -4.44 -10.07
C GLU A 185 -7.89 -2.93 -10.05
N VAL A 186 -8.32 -2.27 -8.98
CA VAL A 186 -7.93 -0.90 -8.61
C VAL A 186 -7.31 -0.96 -7.23
N ASP A 187 -6.09 -0.44 -7.09
CA ASP A 187 -5.27 -0.62 -5.89
C ASP A 187 -5.88 0.00 -4.65
N VAL A 188 -6.44 1.21 -4.75
CA VAL A 188 -7.07 1.88 -3.61
C VAL A 188 -8.43 2.45 -4.00
N VAL A 189 -9.43 2.10 -3.23
CA VAL A 189 -10.77 2.70 -3.25
C VAL A 189 -10.99 3.40 -1.93
N ILE A 190 -11.35 4.67 -1.97
CA ILE A 190 -11.69 5.48 -0.81
C ILE A 190 -13.17 5.83 -0.91
N GLU A 191 -13.96 5.38 0.04
CA GLU A 191 -15.40 5.65 0.08
C GLU A 191 -15.74 6.54 1.27
N LEU A 192 -16.24 7.70 0.95
CA LEU A 192 -16.80 8.71 1.86
C LEU A 192 -18.31 8.79 1.66
N PRO A 193 -19.09 9.41 2.55
CA PRO A 193 -20.56 9.45 2.45
C PRO A 193 -21.11 10.02 1.13
N ARG A 194 -20.35 10.88 0.44
CA ARG A 194 -20.75 11.53 -0.81
C ARG A 194 -19.70 11.44 -1.92
N GLU A 195 -18.57 10.82 -1.67
CA GLU A 195 -17.44 10.76 -2.58
C GLU A 195 -16.89 9.35 -2.65
N LYS A 196 -16.52 8.94 -3.85
CA LYS A 196 -15.79 7.72 -4.09
C LYS A 196 -14.58 8.05 -4.96
N ILE A 197 -13.41 7.82 -4.41
CA ILE A 197 -12.14 8.16 -5.03
C ILE A 197 -11.40 6.87 -5.38
N LEU A 198 -10.87 6.79 -6.59
CA LEU A 198 -10.09 5.68 -7.07
C LEU A 198 -8.63 6.09 -7.24
N CYS A 199 -7.69 5.26 -6.78
CA CYS A 199 -6.27 5.43 -7.03
C CYS A 199 -5.67 4.14 -7.59
N GLU A 200 -4.98 4.26 -8.71
CA GLU A 200 -4.22 3.18 -9.35
C GLU A 200 -2.75 3.57 -9.43
N VAL A 201 -1.86 2.71 -9.00
CA VAL A 201 -0.41 2.96 -8.99
C VAL A 201 0.25 2.25 -10.18
N LYS A 202 0.82 3.02 -11.10
CA LYS A 202 1.59 2.51 -12.26
C LYS A 202 2.99 3.11 -12.24
N TYR A 203 3.76 2.72 -11.21
CA TYR A 203 5.12 3.24 -10.99
C TYR A 203 6.15 2.47 -11.84
N ARG A 204 6.08 2.72 -13.15
CA ARG A 204 6.95 2.13 -14.18
C ARG A 204 7.21 3.13 -15.29
N ASN A 205 8.22 2.84 -16.12
CA ASN A 205 8.60 3.76 -17.21
C ASN A 205 7.50 3.98 -18.25
N ASN A 206 6.67 2.98 -18.51
CA ASN A 206 5.47 3.11 -19.35
C ASN A 206 4.22 3.05 -18.47
N SER A 207 3.64 4.23 -18.19
CA SER A 207 2.40 4.39 -17.42
C SER A 207 1.13 4.23 -18.26
N HIS A 208 1.22 3.82 -19.55
CA HIS A 208 0.05 3.60 -20.38
C HIS A 208 -0.85 2.51 -19.80
N ILE A 209 -2.16 2.80 -19.73
CA ILE A 209 -3.20 1.83 -19.34
C ILE A 209 -4.19 1.64 -20.50
N PRO A 210 -4.66 0.42 -20.76
CA PRO A 210 -5.64 0.18 -21.82
C PRO A 210 -7.03 0.69 -21.43
N ALA A 211 -7.89 0.91 -22.41
CA ALA A 211 -9.28 1.31 -22.18
C ALA A 211 -10.12 0.25 -21.42
N THR A 212 -9.61 -0.97 -21.33
CA THR A 212 -10.20 -2.11 -20.60
C THR A 212 -9.67 -2.26 -19.17
N ASP A 213 -8.80 -1.35 -18.72
CA ASP A 213 -8.33 -1.33 -17.33
C ASP A 213 -9.50 -1.06 -16.37
N ALA A 214 -9.44 -1.64 -15.17
CA ALA A 214 -10.54 -1.55 -14.21
C ALA A 214 -10.89 -0.11 -13.84
N ILE A 215 -9.88 0.73 -13.58
CA ILE A 215 -10.12 2.12 -13.22
C ILE A 215 -10.79 2.90 -14.36
N VAL A 216 -10.43 2.62 -15.61
CA VAL A 216 -11.05 3.26 -16.80
C VAL A 216 -12.50 2.80 -16.96
N GLU A 217 -12.76 1.49 -16.80
CA GLU A 217 -14.14 0.95 -16.86
C GLU A 217 -15.02 1.55 -15.76
N LEU A 218 -14.52 1.68 -14.53
CA LEU A 218 -15.26 2.29 -13.43
C LEU A 218 -15.50 3.79 -13.61
N CYS A 219 -14.55 4.52 -14.20
CA CYS A 219 -14.74 5.93 -14.54
C CYS A 219 -15.76 6.16 -15.68
N LYS A 220 -16.06 5.14 -16.48
CA LYS A 220 -17.13 5.17 -17.51
C LYS A 220 -18.49 4.80 -16.97
N ASP A 221 -18.54 4.05 -15.88
CA ASP A 221 -19.77 3.52 -15.30
C ASP A 221 -20.37 4.50 -14.29
N GLU A 222 -21.44 5.23 -14.70
CA GLU A 222 -22.13 6.16 -13.81
C GLU A 222 -22.70 5.47 -12.55
N SER A 223 -23.04 4.18 -12.63
CA SER A 223 -23.55 3.42 -11.48
C SER A 223 -22.48 3.18 -10.40
N ALA A 224 -21.20 3.28 -10.75
CA ALA A 224 -20.07 3.18 -9.83
C ALA A 224 -19.96 4.37 -8.88
N LYS A 225 -20.60 5.51 -9.22
CA LYS A 225 -20.62 6.75 -8.42
C LYS A 225 -19.23 7.26 -8.04
N VAL A 226 -18.26 7.06 -8.93
CA VAL A 226 -16.91 7.61 -8.77
C VAL A 226 -16.99 9.11 -8.90
N THR A 227 -16.30 9.84 -8.03
CA THR A 227 -16.23 11.30 -8.04
C THR A 227 -14.87 11.83 -8.46
N SER A 228 -13.82 11.05 -8.18
CA SER A 228 -12.43 11.39 -8.54
C SER A 228 -11.63 10.13 -8.83
N ALA A 229 -10.68 10.21 -9.74
CA ALA A 229 -9.81 9.09 -10.08
C ALA A 229 -8.38 9.56 -10.38
N PHE A 230 -7.40 8.87 -9.81
CA PHE A 230 -6.00 9.17 -9.93
C PHE A 230 -5.22 7.98 -10.49
N LEU A 231 -4.40 8.24 -11.50
CA LEU A 231 -3.36 7.34 -11.98
C LEU A 231 -2.02 7.89 -11.48
N ILE A 232 -1.44 7.19 -10.51
CA ILE A 232 -0.22 7.61 -9.82
C ILE A 232 0.96 6.99 -10.56
N THR A 233 1.83 7.84 -11.11
CA THR A 233 2.83 7.44 -12.10
C THR A 233 4.27 7.73 -11.65
N LYS A 234 5.26 7.22 -12.42
CA LYS A 234 6.68 7.40 -12.12
C LYS A 234 7.24 8.72 -12.66
N GLN A 235 6.86 9.09 -13.89
CA GLN A 235 7.51 10.20 -14.59
C GLN A 235 7.07 11.56 -14.02
N LEU A 236 8.03 12.43 -13.73
CA LEU A 236 7.79 13.75 -13.12
C LEU A 236 6.99 14.71 -14.00
N ASP A 237 6.95 14.49 -15.29
CA ASP A 237 6.20 15.28 -16.26
C ASP A 237 4.81 14.70 -16.59
N ASP A 238 4.44 13.60 -15.94
CA ASP A 238 3.20 12.87 -16.23
C ASP A 238 1.97 13.49 -15.51
N PHE A 239 1.80 14.79 -15.69
CA PHE A 239 0.62 15.51 -15.20
C PHE A 239 -0.43 15.68 -16.29
N GLY A 240 -1.70 15.56 -15.93
CA GLY A 240 -2.82 15.87 -16.80
C GLY A 240 -3.94 14.85 -16.76
N ILE A 241 -4.79 14.85 -17.77
CA ILE A 241 -5.90 13.92 -17.90
C ILE A 241 -5.48 12.80 -18.85
N ALA A 242 -5.71 11.55 -18.45
CA ALA A 242 -5.49 10.40 -19.32
C ALA A 242 -6.44 10.46 -20.53
N LYS A 243 -5.94 10.06 -21.70
CA LYS A 243 -6.69 10.13 -22.97
C LYS A 243 -7.72 8.99 -23.07
N HIS A 244 -8.70 9.00 -22.19
CA HIS A 244 -9.84 8.08 -22.21
C HIS A 244 -11.14 8.88 -22.14
N GLU A 245 -12.14 8.45 -22.91
CA GLU A 245 -13.50 9.00 -22.82
C GLU A 245 -14.19 8.39 -21.59
N THR A 246 -14.28 9.15 -20.52
CA THR A 246 -14.84 8.74 -19.21
C THR A 246 -15.73 9.86 -18.67
N HIS A 247 -16.74 9.52 -17.87
CA HIS A 247 -17.58 10.50 -17.17
C HIS A 247 -16.78 11.23 -16.09
N VAL A 248 -15.89 10.51 -15.40
CA VAL A 248 -14.97 11.09 -14.43
C VAL A 248 -13.57 11.15 -15.05
N PRO A 249 -12.94 12.33 -15.10
CA PRO A 249 -11.60 12.44 -15.66
C PRO A 249 -10.60 11.66 -14.81
N LEU A 250 -9.79 10.82 -15.47
CA LEU A 250 -8.70 10.12 -14.82
C LEU A 250 -7.46 11.01 -14.81
N LEU A 251 -7.11 11.53 -13.65
CA LEU A 251 -6.00 12.44 -13.44
C LEU A 251 -4.68 11.68 -13.31
N ARG A 252 -3.70 11.95 -14.16
CA ARG A 252 -2.34 11.45 -14.04
C ARG A 252 -1.54 12.39 -13.16
N VAL A 253 -0.88 11.82 -12.15
CA VAL A 253 -0.08 12.57 -11.18
C VAL A 253 1.16 11.76 -10.81
N PRO A 254 2.38 12.32 -10.89
CA PRO A 254 3.57 11.68 -10.38
C PRO A 254 3.44 11.31 -8.89
N ALA A 255 3.93 10.13 -8.49
CA ALA A 255 3.84 9.66 -7.11
C ALA A 255 4.45 10.64 -6.10
N ILE A 256 5.59 11.25 -6.43
CA ILE A 256 6.22 12.27 -5.59
C ILE A 256 5.29 13.46 -5.37
N ALA A 257 4.64 13.93 -6.43
CA ALA A 257 3.72 15.06 -6.35
C ALA A 257 2.47 14.72 -5.56
N PHE A 258 1.90 13.53 -5.80
CA PHE A 258 0.73 13.03 -5.07
C PHE A 258 1.01 12.97 -3.56
N LEU A 259 2.11 12.33 -3.15
CA LEU A 259 2.49 12.18 -1.76
C LEU A 259 2.84 13.53 -1.10
N TYR A 260 3.55 14.40 -1.82
CA TYR A 260 3.85 15.75 -1.32
C TYR A 260 2.58 16.57 -1.05
N LEU A 261 1.63 16.55 -1.98
CA LEU A 261 0.36 17.29 -1.84
C LEU A 261 -0.50 16.70 -0.73
N LEU A 262 -0.53 15.37 -0.59
CA LEU A 262 -1.24 14.69 0.48
C LEU A 262 -0.67 15.07 1.86
N GLY A 263 0.66 14.98 2.02
CA GLY A 263 1.33 15.37 3.25
C GLY A 263 1.19 16.86 3.58
N LYS A 264 1.17 17.73 2.57
CA LYS A 264 0.91 19.15 2.76
C LYS A 264 -0.52 19.39 3.24
N ALA A 265 -1.51 18.74 2.64
CA ALA A 265 -2.91 18.86 3.05
C ALA A 265 -3.12 18.36 4.50
N GLU A 266 -2.41 17.28 4.88
CA GLU A 266 -2.39 16.78 6.25
C GLU A 266 -1.81 17.80 7.23
N ALA A 267 -0.65 18.39 6.91
CA ALA A 267 0.00 19.41 7.72
C ALA A 267 -0.86 20.69 7.87
N ASP A 268 -1.61 21.05 6.83
CA ASP A 268 -2.53 22.19 6.84
C ASP A 268 -3.86 21.89 7.57
N GLY A 269 -4.02 20.70 8.17
CA GLY A 269 -5.21 20.27 8.91
C GLY A 269 -6.44 19.99 8.04
N GLN A 270 -6.23 19.62 6.78
CA GLN A 270 -7.29 19.33 5.81
C GLN A 270 -7.61 17.82 5.71
N ASN A 271 -7.23 17.05 6.73
CA ASN A 271 -7.39 15.60 6.77
C ASN A 271 -8.86 15.21 6.56
N GLY A 272 -9.15 14.44 5.52
CA GLY A 272 -10.48 13.92 5.26
C GLY A 272 -11.56 14.95 4.92
N LYS A 273 -11.18 16.18 4.54
CA LYS A 273 -12.10 17.26 4.14
C LYS A 273 -12.15 17.47 2.62
N MET A 274 -11.58 16.55 1.83
CA MET A 274 -11.74 16.57 0.38
C MET A 274 -12.97 15.77 -0.03
#